data_4639c793899ea7b4cb1aa2915e663be7
#
_entry.id   4639c793899ea7b4cb1aa2915e663be7
#
_cell.length_a   1.000
_cell.length_b   1.000
_cell.length_c   1.000
_cell.angle_alpha   90.00
_cell.angle_beta   90.00
_cell.angle_gamma   90.00
#
_symmetry.space_group_name_H-M   'P 1'
#
loop_
_entity.id
_entity.type
_entity.pdbx_description
1 polymer ?
#
loop_
_entity_poly.entity_id
_entity_poly.type
_entity_poly.pdbx_seq_one_letter_code
_entity_poly.pdbx_strand_id
1 'polypeptide(L)'
;MTTESLPLLRPLPDQILTSRLVLRSWKVADAPVLKALIDANLDHLQAWMPWAMNEPSSVEAIAERIEMFQGQRERGEDFGVGVLCGDEAIGGAGLHRRDGPAALEVGYWIAAAHGGRVYATEAAFVLTDLAFTMAGIDRVEIRCDPHNVISAAVPRKLGFVHAATLKANTLTPTGKPRDTMVWETTRSAWFAKREYASARQLLRHTLATLAYRASKACRDAPDGFADFRAAADSRSAAEILAHLGDLIEWVDSQARGAQRWNTSKPSAWDDDVARFHRALQRLDDYVASGAPLHREATRLFQGGIADALTHVGQINMLRRLAGSPVRGENYAQAAIVAGNVGTNQERARSEF
;
A
#
# COMPACT_ATOMS: atom_id res chain seq x y z
N MET A 1 -6.55 -42.17 -15.64
CA MET A 1 -6.15 -40.82 -15.16
C MET A 1 -7.36 -39.94 -15.43
N THR A 2 -8.17 -39.68 -14.42
CA THR A 2 -9.31 -38.76 -14.49
C THR A 2 -8.74 -37.35 -14.71
N THR A 3 -8.99 -36.75 -15.87
CA THR A 3 -8.82 -35.34 -16.10
C THR A 3 -9.78 -34.60 -15.18
N GLU A 4 -9.32 -34.25 -13.98
CA GLU A 4 -10.03 -33.26 -13.16
C GLU A 4 -10.15 -31.99 -14.00
N SER A 5 -11.38 -31.67 -14.40
CA SER A 5 -11.67 -30.40 -15.07
C SER A 5 -11.27 -29.26 -14.10
N LEU A 6 -10.36 -28.42 -14.52
CA LEU A 6 -9.97 -27.21 -13.75
C LEU A 6 -11.24 -26.42 -13.39
N PRO A 7 -11.38 -25.95 -12.15
CA PRO A 7 -12.53 -25.13 -11.76
C PRO A 7 -12.63 -23.91 -12.67
N LEU A 8 -13.85 -23.61 -13.13
CA LEU A 8 -14.12 -22.39 -13.90
C LEU A 8 -13.79 -21.18 -13.03
N LEU A 9 -12.90 -20.33 -13.53
CA LEU A 9 -12.62 -19.06 -12.88
C LEU A 9 -13.83 -18.14 -13.03
N ARG A 10 -14.19 -17.42 -11.98
CA ARG A 10 -15.20 -16.36 -12.09
C ARG A 10 -14.72 -15.31 -13.09
N PRO A 11 -15.56 -14.80 -14.00
CA PRO A 11 -15.18 -13.74 -14.91
C PRO A 11 -14.74 -12.52 -14.10
N LEU A 12 -13.69 -11.84 -14.59
CA LEU A 12 -13.29 -10.55 -14.05
C LEU A 12 -14.43 -9.54 -14.22
N PRO A 13 -14.52 -8.50 -13.39
CA PRO A 13 -15.37 -7.35 -13.65
C PRO A 13 -15.10 -6.77 -15.05
N ASP A 14 -16.10 -6.20 -15.70
CA ASP A 14 -15.95 -5.61 -17.03
C ASP A 14 -14.95 -4.47 -17.06
N GLN A 15 -14.86 -3.76 -15.94
CA GLN A 15 -13.89 -2.71 -15.70
C GLN A 15 -13.29 -2.86 -14.31
N ILE A 16 -11.99 -2.64 -14.22
CA ILE A 16 -11.21 -2.59 -13.00
C ILE A 16 -10.62 -1.19 -12.91
N LEU A 17 -11.04 -0.42 -11.90
CA LEU A 17 -10.55 0.94 -11.67
C LEU A 17 -9.40 0.92 -10.67
N THR A 18 -8.36 1.68 -10.96
CA THR A 18 -7.26 1.98 -10.03
C THR A 18 -7.21 3.49 -9.76
N SER A 19 -6.16 3.98 -9.13
CA SER A 19 -5.99 5.42 -8.90
C SER A 19 -5.77 6.21 -10.20
N ARG A 20 -5.22 5.60 -11.24
CA ARG A 20 -4.82 6.27 -12.50
C ARG A 20 -5.21 5.51 -13.76
N LEU A 21 -5.60 4.25 -13.64
CA LEU A 21 -5.82 3.35 -14.77
C LEU A 21 -7.25 2.79 -14.76
N VAL A 22 -7.72 2.47 -15.97
CA VAL A 22 -8.88 1.63 -16.23
C VAL A 22 -8.36 0.39 -16.96
N LEU A 23 -8.57 -0.80 -16.36
CA LEU A 23 -8.33 -2.07 -17.05
C LEU A 23 -9.69 -2.62 -17.49
N ARG A 24 -9.88 -2.87 -18.77
CA ARG A 24 -11.13 -3.41 -19.32
C ARG A 24 -10.88 -4.37 -20.46
N SER A 25 -11.84 -5.26 -20.70
CA SER A 25 -11.81 -6.11 -21.88
C SER A 25 -11.77 -5.27 -23.15
N TRP A 26 -10.95 -5.70 -24.12
CA TRP A 26 -10.99 -5.14 -25.45
C TRP A 26 -12.35 -5.44 -26.11
N LYS A 27 -12.89 -4.48 -26.83
CA LYS A 27 -14.05 -4.63 -27.69
C LYS A 27 -13.59 -4.78 -29.14
N VAL A 28 -14.33 -5.45 -29.98
CA VAL A 28 -14.00 -5.58 -31.40
C VAL A 28 -13.79 -4.21 -32.06
N ALA A 29 -14.58 -3.22 -31.67
CA ALA A 29 -14.43 -1.85 -32.12
C ALA A 29 -13.09 -1.17 -31.73
N ASP A 30 -12.38 -1.73 -30.76
CA ASP A 30 -11.06 -1.22 -30.36
C ASP A 30 -9.92 -1.73 -31.26
N ALA A 31 -10.19 -2.66 -32.21
CA ALA A 31 -9.16 -3.26 -33.05
C ALA A 31 -8.27 -2.25 -33.78
N PRO A 32 -8.77 -1.14 -34.36
CA PRO A 32 -7.91 -0.12 -34.95
C PRO A 32 -7.00 0.56 -33.93
N VAL A 33 -7.51 0.83 -32.73
CA VAL A 33 -6.73 1.47 -31.64
C VAL A 33 -5.64 0.53 -31.14
N LEU A 34 -5.98 -0.74 -30.90
CA LEU A 34 -5.01 -1.75 -30.45
C LEU A 34 -3.94 -2.00 -31.50
N LYS A 35 -4.32 -2.06 -32.81
CA LYS A 35 -3.36 -2.17 -33.88
C LYS A 35 -2.38 -1.01 -33.92
N ALA A 36 -2.89 0.22 -33.91
CA ALA A 36 -2.04 1.42 -33.93
C ALA A 36 -1.09 1.45 -32.72
N LEU A 37 -1.56 1.04 -31.55
CA LEU A 37 -0.76 0.96 -30.34
C LEU A 37 0.35 -0.11 -30.46
N ILE A 38 0.05 -1.28 -31.02
CA ILE A 38 1.04 -2.35 -31.26
C ILE A 38 2.07 -1.89 -32.29
N ASP A 39 1.63 -1.35 -33.44
CA ASP A 39 2.51 -0.90 -34.51
C ASP A 39 3.49 0.20 -34.04
N ALA A 40 3.01 1.14 -33.25
CA ALA A 40 3.85 2.21 -32.68
C ALA A 40 4.88 1.70 -31.65
N ASN A 41 4.74 0.46 -31.18
CA ASN A 41 5.62 -0.14 -30.16
C ASN A 41 6.26 -1.44 -30.63
N LEU A 42 6.27 -1.73 -31.93
CA LEU A 42 6.63 -3.03 -32.48
C LEU A 42 8.01 -3.52 -32.04
N ASP A 43 9.07 -2.70 -32.22
CA ASP A 43 10.44 -3.04 -31.80
C ASP A 43 10.51 -3.33 -30.28
N HIS A 44 9.85 -2.50 -29.49
CA HIS A 44 9.78 -2.67 -28.03
C HIS A 44 9.09 -3.98 -27.65
N LEU A 45 7.99 -4.32 -28.30
CA LEU A 45 7.23 -5.53 -28.02
C LEU A 45 7.96 -6.78 -28.50
N GLN A 46 8.50 -6.77 -29.73
CA GLN A 46 9.22 -7.90 -30.27
C GLN A 46 10.47 -8.27 -29.48
N ALA A 47 11.11 -7.29 -28.84
CA ALA A 47 12.26 -7.57 -27.98
C ALA A 47 11.92 -8.51 -26.80
N TRP A 48 10.67 -8.47 -26.29
CA TRP A 48 10.32 -9.14 -25.05
C TRP A 48 9.12 -10.07 -25.11
N MET A 49 8.18 -9.84 -26.04
CA MET A 49 6.89 -10.53 -26.12
C MET A 49 6.87 -11.57 -27.24
N PRO A 50 6.83 -12.89 -26.94
CA PRO A 50 6.83 -13.92 -27.99
C PRO A 50 5.68 -13.77 -29.00
N TRP A 51 4.51 -13.34 -28.55
CA TRP A 51 3.35 -13.15 -29.42
C TRP A 51 3.54 -12.04 -30.47
N ALA A 52 4.36 -11.04 -30.16
CA ALA A 52 4.65 -9.92 -31.07
C ALA A 52 5.51 -10.31 -32.29
N MET A 53 6.05 -11.53 -32.31
CA MET A 53 6.75 -12.08 -33.45
C MET A 53 5.86 -12.24 -34.70
N ASN A 54 4.56 -12.35 -34.51
CA ASN A 54 3.59 -12.47 -35.59
C ASN A 54 3.00 -11.10 -36.01
N GLU A 55 3.51 -10.01 -35.45
CA GLU A 55 3.14 -8.64 -35.84
C GLU A 55 4.11 -8.07 -36.92
N PRO A 56 3.65 -7.13 -37.79
CA PRO A 56 2.34 -6.47 -37.75
C PRO A 56 1.20 -7.33 -38.33
N SER A 57 0.06 -7.34 -37.66
CA SER A 57 -1.17 -7.98 -38.14
C SER A 57 -2.13 -6.96 -38.79
N SER A 58 -3.12 -7.40 -39.57
CA SER A 58 -4.17 -6.53 -40.08
C SER A 58 -5.18 -6.16 -38.97
N VAL A 59 -6.01 -5.14 -39.19
CA VAL A 59 -7.08 -4.75 -38.26
C VAL A 59 -8.06 -5.89 -38.06
N GLU A 60 -8.37 -6.63 -39.12
CA GLU A 60 -9.26 -7.79 -39.11
C GLU A 60 -8.68 -8.90 -38.22
N ALA A 61 -7.40 -9.21 -38.37
CA ALA A 61 -6.72 -10.22 -37.52
C ALA A 61 -6.69 -9.80 -36.04
N ILE A 62 -6.55 -8.51 -35.75
CA ILE A 62 -6.66 -7.99 -34.38
C ILE A 62 -8.10 -8.11 -33.86
N ALA A 63 -9.11 -7.86 -34.70
CA ALA A 63 -10.53 -8.02 -34.32
C ALA A 63 -10.85 -9.49 -33.99
N GLU A 64 -10.43 -10.44 -34.83
CA GLU A 64 -10.57 -11.89 -34.58
C GLU A 64 -9.88 -12.31 -33.26
N ARG A 65 -8.69 -11.77 -33.01
CA ARG A 65 -7.97 -12.02 -31.76
C ARG A 65 -8.74 -11.49 -30.53
N ILE A 66 -9.35 -10.32 -30.65
CA ILE A 66 -10.21 -9.77 -29.58
C ILE A 66 -11.44 -10.67 -29.34
N GLU A 67 -12.09 -11.15 -30.39
CA GLU A 67 -13.20 -12.09 -30.27
C GLU A 67 -12.78 -13.38 -29.58
N MET A 68 -11.61 -13.92 -29.94
CA MET A 68 -11.04 -15.09 -29.28
C MET A 68 -10.82 -14.84 -27.77
N PHE A 69 -10.24 -13.69 -27.39
CA PHE A 69 -10.04 -13.35 -25.97
C PHE A 69 -11.38 -13.19 -25.22
N GLN A 70 -12.41 -12.62 -25.85
CA GLN A 70 -13.74 -12.54 -25.27
C GLN A 70 -14.31 -13.94 -25.00
N GLY A 71 -14.22 -14.85 -25.97
CA GLY A 71 -14.65 -16.23 -25.81
C GLY A 71 -13.87 -16.98 -24.71
N GLN A 72 -12.55 -16.79 -24.62
CA GLN A 72 -11.75 -17.37 -23.54
C GLN A 72 -12.16 -16.84 -22.16
N ARG A 73 -12.44 -15.54 -22.08
CA ARG A 73 -12.93 -14.89 -20.86
C ARG A 73 -14.28 -15.48 -20.42
N GLU A 74 -15.23 -15.64 -21.33
CA GLU A 74 -16.55 -16.22 -21.04
C GLU A 74 -16.44 -17.66 -20.53
N ARG A 75 -15.49 -18.43 -21.05
CA ARG A 75 -15.19 -19.79 -20.60
C ARG A 75 -14.30 -19.87 -19.35
N GLY A 76 -13.87 -18.70 -18.81
CA GLY A 76 -12.98 -18.65 -17.63
C GLY A 76 -11.59 -19.24 -17.88
N GLU A 77 -11.07 -19.17 -19.10
CA GLU A 77 -9.79 -19.75 -19.53
C GLU A 77 -8.64 -18.75 -19.44
N ASP A 78 -8.88 -17.52 -19.95
CA ASP A 78 -7.90 -16.45 -20.04
C ASP A 78 -8.58 -15.07 -19.93
N PHE A 79 -7.89 -14.08 -19.40
CA PHE A 79 -8.45 -12.75 -19.11
C PHE A 79 -7.54 -11.63 -19.62
N GLY A 80 -7.46 -11.46 -20.93
CA GLY A 80 -6.79 -10.32 -21.55
C GLY A 80 -7.58 -9.04 -21.40
N VAL A 81 -6.91 -7.94 -21.01
CA VAL A 81 -7.50 -6.61 -20.85
C VAL A 81 -6.62 -5.53 -21.45
N GLY A 82 -7.24 -4.44 -21.91
CA GLY A 82 -6.56 -3.19 -22.23
C GLY A 82 -6.26 -2.40 -20.95
N VAL A 83 -5.14 -1.69 -20.95
CA VAL A 83 -4.74 -0.76 -19.90
C VAL A 83 -4.90 0.66 -20.46
N LEU A 84 -5.78 1.45 -19.84
CA LEU A 84 -6.09 2.82 -20.25
C LEU A 84 -5.70 3.81 -19.15
N CYS A 85 -5.23 4.98 -19.57
CA CYS A 85 -5.01 6.14 -18.71
C CYS A 85 -5.93 7.28 -19.20
N GLY A 86 -7.00 7.58 -18.45
CA GLY A 86 -8.13 8.30 -19.03
C GLY A 86 -8.75 7.52 -20.17
N ASP A 87 -8.92 8.16 -21.33
CA ASP A 87 -9.47 7.55 -22.55
C ASP A 87 -8.39 6.92 -23.46
N GLU A 88 -7.10 7.12 -23.15
CA GLU A 88 -5.98 6.66 -23.96
C GLU A 88 -5.60 5.23 -23.59
N ALA A 89 -5.58 4.32 -24.57
CA ALA A 89 -5.03 2.98 -24.43
C ALA A 89 -3.49 3.05 -24.43
N ILE A 90 -2.87 2.58 -23.35
CA ILE A 90 -1.42 2.67 -23.12
C ILE A 90 -0.73 1.32 -23.02
N GLY A 91 -1.46 0.21 -23.16
CA GLY A 91 -0.90 -1.13 -23.06
C GLY A 91 -1.95 -2.21 -22.92
N GLY A 92 -1.48 -3.39 -22.55
CA GLY A 92 -2.33 -4.55 -22.26
C GLY A 92 -1.83 -5.31 -21.03
N ALA A 93 -2.75 -6.01 -20.38
CA ALA A 93 -2.42 -6.87 -19.26
C ALA A 93 -3.38 -8.08 -19.24
N GLY A 94 -3.14 -9.04 -18.36
CA GLY A 94 -4.04 -10.20 -18.27
C GLY A 94 -3.68 -11.15 -17.16
N LEU A 95 -4.62 -12.08 -16.91
CA LEU A 95 -4.45 -13.26 -16.08
C LEU A 95 -4.51 -14.50 -16.94
N HIS A 96 -3.44 -15.28 -16.96
CA HIS A 96 -3.28 -16.44 -17.81
C HIS A 96 -3.14 -17.71 -16.96
N ARG A 97 -3.81 -18.78 -17.34
CA ARG A 97 -3.59 -20.08 -16.68
C ARG A 97 -2.20 -20.60 -16.98
N ARG A 98 -1.60 -21.23 -15.99
CA ARG A 98 -0.31 -21.94 -16.09
C ARG A 98 -0.43 -23.35 -15.54
N ASP A 99 0.66 -24.09 -15.65
CA ASP A 99 0.72 -25.47 -15.21
C ASP A 99 0.35 -25.59 -13.72
N GLY A 100 -0.70 -26.38 -13.48
CA GLY A 100 -1.26 -26.59 -12.16
C GLY A 100 -2.57 -25.83 -11.91
N PRO A 101 -3.50 -26.45 -11.17
CA PRO A 101 -4.86 -25.95 -11.02
C PRO A 101 -5.00 -24.67 -10.19
N ALA A 102 -3.99 -24.35 -9.39
CA ALA A 102 -4.04 -23.27 -8.38
C ALA A 102 -3.19 -22.04 -8.73
N ALA A 103 -2.68 -21.91 -9.96
CA ALA A 103 -1.78 -20.85 -10.37
C ALA A 103 -2.31 -20.02 -11.54
N LEU A 104 -2.12 -18.70 -11.44
CA LEU A 104 -2.30 -17.75 -12.55
C LEU A 104 -1.03 -16.95 -12.78
N GLU A 105 -0.76 -16.61 -14.04
CA GLU A 105 0.30 -15.66 -14.39
C GLU A 105 -0.33 -14.29 -14.69
N VAL A 106 0.27 -13.25 -14.14
CA VAL A 106 0.00 -11.86 -14.53
C VAL A 106 0.96 -11.48 -15.65
N GLY A 107 0.40 -11.26 -16.86
CA GLY A 107 1.08 -10.67 -18.00
C GLY A 107 0.77 -9.18 -18.13
N TYR A 108 1.73 -8.39 -18.64
CA TYR A 108 1.53 -6.96 -18.92
C TYR A 108 2.56 -6.43 -19.94
N TRP A 109 2.16 -5.40 -20.64
CA TRP A 109 3.04 -4.54 -21.41
C TRP A 109 2.48 -3.12 -21.42
N ILE A 110 3.38 -2.13 -21.47
CA ILE A 110 3.04 -0.71 -21.53
C ILE A 110 3.81 -0.09 -22.68
N ALA A 111 3.16 0.77 -23.44
CA ALA A 111 3.76 1.52 -24.53
C ALA A 111 4.99 2.29 -24.06
N ALA A 112 6.04 2.34 -24.88
CA ALA A 112 7.33 2.94 -24.52
C ALA A 112 7.19 4.40 -24.08
N ALA A 113 6.29 5.18 -24.71
CA ALA A 113 5.99 6.58 -24.33
C ALA A 113 5.43 6.73 -22.91
N HIS A 114 4.89 5.67 -22.33
CA HIS A 114 4.32 5.64 -20.99
C HIS A 114 5.20 4.88 -19.98
N GLY A 115 6.42 4.50 -20.39
CA GLY A 115 7.40 3.83 -19.54
C GLY A 115 7.83 4.68 -18.34
N GLY A 116 8.34 4.02 -17.28
CA GLY A 116 8.85 4.71 -16.08
C GLY A 116 7.79 5.28 -15.11
N ARG A 117 6.51 5.30 -15.47
CA ARG A 117 5.41 5.89 -14.68
C ARG A 117 4.75 4.92 -13.70
N VAL A 118 5.33 3.73 -13.50
CA VAL A 118 4.84 2.69 -12.56
C VAL A 118 3.48 2.07 -12.98
N TYR A 119 2.96 2.33 -14.16
CA TYR A 119 1.68 1.81 -14.64
C TYR A 119 1.63 0.27 -14.69
N ALA A 120 2.71 -0.38 -15.16
CA ALA A 120 2.80 -1.84 -15.14
C ALA A 120 2.69 -2.42 -13.72
N THR A 121 3.28 -1.75 -12.73
CA THR A 121 3.20 -2.18 -11.32
C THR A 121 1.77 -2.02 -10.77
N GLU A 122 1.09 -0.92 -11.13
CA GLU A 122 -0.30 -0.66 -10.72
C GLU A 122 -1.26 -1.68 -11.34
N ALA A 123 -1.11 -1.98 -12.64
CA ALA A 123 -1.90 -3.00 -13.32
C ALA A 123 -1.64 -4.41 -12.74
N ALA A 124 -0.37 -4.78 -12.56
CA ALA A 124 0.00 -6.08 -11.99
C ALA A 124 -0.49 -6.23 -10.53
N PHE A 125 -0.48 -5.15 -9.74
CA PHE A 125 -1.00 -5.15 -8.38
C PHE A 125 -2.48 -5.52 -8.34
N VAL A 126 -3.31 -4.81 -9.09
CA VAL A 126 -4.77 -5.02 -9.06
C VAL A 126 -5.16 -6.38 -9.66
N LEU A 127 -4.45 -6.85 -10.69
CA LEU A 127 -4.68 -8.18 -11.25
C LEU A 127 -4.28 -9.30 -10.27
N THR A 128 -3.18 -9.14 -9.54
CA THR A 128 -2.79 -10.08 -8.48
C THR A 128 -3.83 -10.14 -7.36
N ASP A 129 -4.34 -8.97 -6.97
CA ASP A 129 -5.40 -8.88 -5.95
C ASP A 129 -6.67 -9.61 -6.38
N LEU A 130 -7.10 -9.38 -7.62
CA LEU A 130 -8.25 -10.06 -8.21
C LEU A 130 -8.04 -11.56 -8.38
N ALA A 131 -6.85 -11.99 -8.82
CA ALA A 131 -6.53 -13.42 -8.95
C ALA A 131 -6.77 -14.14 -7.61
N PHE A 132 -6.36 -13.55 -6.51
CA PHE A 132 -6.58 -14.11 -5.18
C PHE A 132 -8.04 -14.02 -4.68
N THR A 133 -8.94 -13.32 -5.33
CA THR A 133 -10.39 -13.43 -5.04
C THR A 133 -11.03 -14.64 -5.71
N MET A 134 -10.37 -15.25 -6.70
CA MET A 134 -10.88 -16.42 -7.42
C MET A 134 -10.71 -17.68 -6.56
N ALA A 135 -11.73 -18.55 -6.59
CA ALA A 135 -11.69 -19.80 -5.86
C ALA A 135 -10.60 -20.74 -6.42
N GLY A 136 -9.85 -21.36 -5.52
CA GLY A 136 -8.81 -22.33 -5.87
C GLY A 136 -7.49 -21.72 -6.38
N ILE A 137 -7.34 -20.39 -6.41
CA ILE A 137 -6.07 -19.75 -6.78
C ILE A 137 -5.28 -19.43 -5.51
N ASP A 138 -4.15 -20.10 -5.34
CA ASP A 138 -3.26 -19.95 -4.18
C ASP A 138 -1.91 -19.34 -4.54
N ARG A 139 -1.55 -19.30 -5.82
CA ARG A 139 -0.30 -18.75 -6.33
C ARG A 139 -0.53 -17.86 -7.53
N VAL A 140 0.19 -16.75 -7.58
CA VAL A 140 0.28 -15.86 -8.74
C VAL A 140 1.73 -15.73 -9.14
N GLU A 141 1.98 -15.82 -10.45
CA GLU A 141 3.30 -15.72 -11.05
C GLU A 141 3.41 -14.48 -11.93
N ILE A 142 4.62 -13.97 -12.07
CA ILE A 142 5.04 -13.01 -13.11
C ILE A 142 6.29 -13.60 -13.75
N ARG A 143 6.30 -13.66 -15.08
CA ARG A 143 7.41 -14.22 -15.84
C ARG A 143 8.05 -13.15 -16.71
N CYS A 144 9.37 -13.09 -16.76
CA CYS A 144 10.12 -12.15 -17.61
C CYS A 144 11.50 -12.68 -17.99
N ASP A 145 12.08 -12.12 -19.05
CA ASP A 145 13.46 -12.34 -19.42
C ASP A 145 14.40 -11.75 -18.35
N PRO A 146 15.48 -12.44 -17.94
CA PRO A 146 16.48 -11.91 -17.01
C PRO A 146 17.12 -10.58 -17.45
N HIS A 147 17.22 -10.34 -18.76
CA HIS A 147 17.77 -9.10 -19.32
C HIS A 147 16.74 -7.96 -19.33
N ASN A 148 15.43 -8.24 -19.16
CA ASN A 148 14.40 -7.23 -19.02
C ASN A 148 14.33 -6.72 -17.58
N VAL A 149 15.33 -5.94 -17.17
CA VAL A 149 15.47 -5.43 -15.81
C VAL A 149 14.29 -4.53 -15.39
N ILE A 150 13.65 -3.87 -16.37
CA ILE A 150 12.47 -3.02 -16.13
C ILE A 150 11.26 -3.89 -15.74
N SER A 151 11.00 -4.97 -16.49
CA SER A 151 9.94 -5.91 -16.16
C SER A 151 10.23 -6.63 -14.84
N ALA A 152 11.47 -7.07 -14.59
CA ALA A 152 11.87 -7.71 -13.33
C ALA A 152 11.74 -6.79 -12.09
N ALA A 153 11.74 -5.47 -12.26
CA ALA A 153 11.53 -4.53 -11.18
C ALA A 153 10.06 -4.52 -10.67
N VAL A 154 9.09 -4.89 -11.50
CA VAL A 154 7.66 -4.93 -11.13
C VAL A 154 7.38 -5.96 -10.04
N PRO A 155 7.67 -7.26 -10.22
CA PRO A 155 7.43 -8.25 -9.18
C PRO A 155 8.24 -7.97 -7.90
N ARG A 156 9.48 -7.45 -8.00
CA ARG A 156 10.28 -7.04 -6.82
C ARG A 156 9.56 -5.97 -6.00
N LYS A 157 9.04 -4.91 -6.64
CA LYS A 157 8.30 -3.84 -5.97
C LYS A 157 7.03 -4.36 -5.30
N LEU A 158 6.35 -5.30 -5.94
CA LEU A 158 5.15 -5.94 -5.40
C LEU A 158 5.46 -6.96 -4.30
N GLY A 159 6.73 -7.36 -4.14
CA GLY A 159 7.19 -8.29 -3.12
C GLY A 159 6.97 -9.76 -3.46
N PHE A 160 6.94 -10.06 -4.75
CA PHE A 160 7.09 -11.43 -5.24
C PHE A 160 8.50 -11.95 -4.94
N VAL A 161 8.63 -13.23 -4.76
CA VAL A 161 9.90 -13.92 -4.56
C VAL A 161 10.36 -14.51 -5.89
N HIS A 162 11.65 -14.39 -6.22
CA HIS A 162 12.22 -15.07 -7.37
C HIS A 162 12.30 -16.57 -7.07
N ALA A 163 11.42 -17.35 -7.72
CA ALA A 163 11.28 -18.78 -7.46
C ALA A 163 12.25 -19.60 -8.31
N ALA A 164 12.43 -19.25 -9.59
CA ALA A 164 13.27 -20.01 -10.51
C ALA A 164 13.73 -19.17 -11.70
N THR A 165 14.78 -19.62 -12.38
CA THR A 165 15.12 -19.21 -13.73
C THR A 165 15.12 -20.45 -14.62
N LEU A 166 14.13 -20.56 -15.50
CA LEU A 166 14.01 -21.63 -16.47
C LEU A 166 15.01 -21.38 -17.59
N LYS A 167 15.94 -22.32 -17.75
CA LYS A 167 17.01 -22.19 -18.75
C LYS A 167 16.57 -22.57 -20.15
N ALA A 168 16.86 -21.71 -21.11
CA ALA A 168 16.64 -21.96 -22.55
C ALA A 168 15.21 -22.45 -22.88
N ASN A 169 14.21 -22.01 -22.11
CA ASN A 169 12.84 -22.54 -22.21
C ASN A 169 11.98 -21.80 -23.25
N THR A 170 12.47 -20.70 -23.79
CA THR A 170 11.84 -19.94 -24.88
C THR A 170 12.90 -19.55 -25.94
N LEU A 171 12.45 -18.91 -27.03
CA LEU A 171 13.35 -18.38 -28.05
C LEU A 171 13.25 -16.84 -28.13
N THR A 172 14.36 -16.20 -28.43
CA THR A 172 14.39 -14.80 -28.85
C THR A 172 13.76 -14.62 -30.21
N PRO A 173 13.43 -13.39 -30.64
CA PRO A 173 13.03 -13.09 -32.01
C PRO A 173 13.98 -13.64 -33.08
N THR A 174 15.25 -13.73 -32.75
CA THR A 174 16.30 -14.24 -33.68
C THR A 174 16.53 -15.75 -33.58
N GLY A 175 15.65 -16.49 -32.88
CA GLY A 175 15.69 -17.94 -32.68
C GLY A 175 16.77 -18.44 -31.72
N LYS A 176 17.39 -17.56 -30.92
CA LYS A 176 18.37 -17.97 -29.89
C LYS A 176 17.62 -18.41 -28.61
N PRO A 177 18.13 -19.44 -27.91
CA PRO A 177 17.60 -19.84 -26.61
C PRO A 177 17.58 -18.66 -25.63
N ARG A 178 16.46 -18.54 -24.87
CA ARG A 178 16.22 -17.50 -23.89
C ARG A 178 15.75 -18.08 -22.58
N ASP A 179 16.30 -17.55 -21.49
CA ASP A 179 15.89 -17.90 -20.12
C ASP A 179 14.63 -17.14 -19.72
N THR A 180 13.89 -17.69 -18.77
CA THR A 180 12.74 -17.03 -18.16
C THR A 180 12.86 -17.04 -16.64
N MET A 181 12.87 -15.85 -16.02
CA MET A 181 12.70 -15.72 -14.57
C MET A 181 11.23 -15.93 -14.21
N VAL A 182 10.99 -16.73 -13.19
CA VAL A 182 9.67 -16.94 -12.57
C VAL A 182 9.69 -16.28 -11.20
N TRP A 183 8.81 -15.32 -11.02
CA TRP A 183 8.54 -14.64 -9.76
C TRP A 183 7.18 -15.09 -9.25
N GLU A 184 7.06 -15.40 -7.96
CA GLU A 184 5.80 -15.87 -7.41
C GLU A 184 5.44 -15.20 -6.09
N THR A 185 4.15 -15.16 -5.79
CA THR A 185 3.61 -14.86 -4.47
C THR A 185 2.45 -15.80 -4.16
N THR A 186 2.23 -16.09 -2.90
CA THR A 186 1.09 -16.87 -2.44
C THR A 186 -0.01 -15.97 -1.91
N ARG A 187 -1.25 -16.48 -1.87
CA ARG A 187 -2.41 -15.79 -1.25
C ARG A 187 -2.07 -15.30 0.16
N SER A 188 -1.54 -16.17 1.00
CA SER A 188 -1.21 -15.84 2.40
C SER A 188 -0.14 -14.75 2.51
N ALA A 189 0.95 -14.84 1.73
CA ALA A 189 2.01 -13.84 1.73
C ALA A 189 1.52 -12.48 1.20
N TRP A 190 0.66 -12.48 0.17
CA TRP A 190 0.10 -11.26 -0.42
C TRP A 190 -0.76 -10.48 0.57
N PHE A 191 -1.71 -11.14 1.24
CA PHE A 191 -2.60 -10.47 2.18
C PHE A 191 -1.92 -10.12 3.50
N ALA A 192 -1.03 -10.98 4.03
CA ALA A 192 -0.26 -10.68 5.23
C ALA A 192 0.59 -9.40 5.06
N LYS A 193 1.22 -9.21 3.90
CA LYS A 193 1.99 -8.01 3.60
C LYS A 193 1.11 -6.75 3.56
N ARG A 194 -0.09 -6.84 3.01
CA ARG A 194 -1.04 -5.72 2.92
C ARG A 194 -1.62 -5.36 4.29
N GLU A 195 -2.01 -6.37 5.06
CA GLU A 195 -2.49 -6.17 6.44
C GLU A 195 -1.44 -5.47 7.29
N TYR A 196 -0.20 -5.92 7.22
CA TYR A 196 0.92 -5.31 7.91
C TYR A 196 1.18 -3.85 7.47
N ALA A 197 1.13 -3.57 6.16
CA ALA A 197 1.28 -2.22 5.64
C ALA A 197 0.12 -1.30 6.07
N SER A 198 -1.12 -1.80 6.03
CA SER A 198 -2.32 -1.08 6.46
C SER A 198 -2.30 -0.78 7.96
N ALA A 199 -1.87 -1.75 8.79
CA ALA A 199 -1.72 -1.57 10.23
C ALA A 199 -0.68 -0.50 10.56
N ARG A 200 0.46 -0.47 9.85
CA ARG A 200 1.47 0.58 10.00
C ARG A 200 0.95 1.95 9.61
N GLN A 201 0.24 2.05 8.50
CA GLN A 201 -0.34 3.31 8.05
C GLN A 201 -1.34 3.86 9.05
N LEU A 202 -2.23 3.00 9.59
CA LEU A 202 -3.17 3.38 10.64
C LEU A 202 -2.42 3.82 11.91
N LEU A 203 -1.38 3.09 12.32
CA LEU A 203 -0.58 3.44 13.49
C LEU A 203 0.07 4.82 13.33
N ARG A 204 0.70 5.11 12.19
CA ARG A 204 1.27 6.43 11.88
C ARG A 204 0.23 7.54 11.89
N HIS A 205 -0.95 7.31 11.31
CA HIS A 205 -2.03 8.29 11.35
C HIS A 205 -2.53 8.54 12.78
N THR A 206 -2.56 7.50 13.61
CA THR A 206 -2.93 7.61 15.03
C THR A 206 -1.89 8.43 15.82
N LEU A 207 -0.58 8.24 15.54
CA LEU A 207 0.48 9.06 16.16
C LEU A 207 0.35 10.54 15.78
N ALA A 208 0.07 10.84 14.51
CA ALA A 208 -0.20 12.19 14.05
C ALA A 208 -1.44 12.80 14.70
N THR A 209 -2.50 11.99 14.89
CA THR A 209 -3.72 12.40 15.61
C THR A 209 -3.41 12.74 17.07
N LEU A 210 -2.62 11.90 17.72
CA LEU A 210 -2.19 12.13 19.10
C LEU A 210 -1.35 13.41 19.22
N ALA A 211 -0.38 13.61 18.31
CA ALA A 211 0.45 14.83 18.26
C ALA A 211 -0.40 16.09 18.08
N TYR A 212 -1.34 16.06 17.14
CA TYR A 212 -2.25 17.18 16.87
C TYR A 212 -3.08 17.55 18.10
N ARG A 213 -3.72 16.56 18.74
CA ARG A 213 -4.57 16.78 19.91
C ARG A 213 -3.79 17.20 21.14
N ALA A 214 -2.60 16.63 21.36
CA ALA A 214 -1.71 17.00 22.46
C ALA A 214 -1.17 18.44 22.29
N SER A 215 -0.73 18.81 21.08
CA SER A 215 -0.29 20.19 20.78
C SER A 215 -1.40 21.20 21.07
N LYS A 216 -2.65 20.88 20.71
CA LYS A 216 -3.79 21.74 21.00
C LYS A 216 -4.06 21.86 22.51
N ALA A 217 -3.93 20.76 23.25
CA ALA A 217 -4.14 20.74 24.70
C ALA A 217 -3.05 21.50 25.48
N CYS A 218 -1.81 21.43 25.01
CA CYS A 218 -0.65 22.01 25.69
C CYS A 218 -0.34 23.46 25.29
N ARG A 219 -0.75 23.89 24.08
CA ARG A 219 -0.51 25.24 23.57
C ARG A 219 -1.20 26.30 24.40
N ASP A 220 -0.54 27.44 24.58
CA ASP A 220 -1.10 28.60 25.29
C ASP A 220 -1.61 28.24 26.69
N ALA A 221 -0.91 27.35 27.39
CA ALA A 221 -1.21 27.01 28.79
C ALA A 221 -0.93 28.23 29.67
N PRO A 222 -1.83 28.61 30.60
CA PRO A 222 -1.62 29.76 31.44
C PRO A 222 -0.47 29.54 32.44
N ASP A 223 0.11 30.62 32.93
CA ASP A 223 1.11 30.57 33.98
C ASP A 223 0.62 29.79 35.19
N GLY A 224 1.45 28.92 35.75
CA GLY A 224 1.12 28.08 36.89
C GLY A 224 0.26 26.84 36.54
N PHE A 225 -0.15 26.64 35.28
CA PHE A 225 -0.96 25.48 34.88
C PHE A 225 -0.21 24.16 35.09
N ALA A 226 1.09 24.14 34.98
CA ALA A 226 1.90 22.93 35.19
C ALA A 226 1.64 22.29 36.56
N ASP A 227 1.43 23.09 37.59
CA ASP A 227 1.20 22.63 38.97
C ASP A 227 -0.28 22.44 39.29
N PHE A 228 -1.19 22.80 38.39
CA PHE A 228 -2.63 22.69 38.60
C PHE A 228 -3.08 21.24 38.76
N ARG A 229 -3.90 21.00 39.79
CA ARG A 229 -4.50 19.68 40.13
C ARG A 229 -6.00 19.83 40.31
N ALA A 230 -6.76 18.79 39.93
CA ALA A 230 -8.20 18.76 40.17
C ALA A 230 -8.55 18.51 41.66
N ALA A 231 -7.68 17.78 42.38
CA ALA A 231 -7.74 17.48 43.80
C ALA A 231 -6.32 17.34 44.36
N ALA A 232 -6.16 17.45 45.66
CA ALA A 232 -4.84 17.44 46.33
C ALA A 232 -4.04 16.14 46.06
N ASP A 233 -4.71 15.03 45.93
CA ASP A 233 -4.15 13.70 45.68
C ASP A 233 -4.14 13.29 44.20
N SER A 234 -4.62 14.17 43.29
CA SER A 234 -4.60 13.92 41.86
C SER A 234 -3.23 14.31 41.24
N ARG A 235 -2.90 13.76 40.08
CA ARG A 235 -1.74 14.20 39.32
C ARG A 235 -1.91 15.63 38.85
N SER A 236 -0.80 16.41 38.87
CA SER A 236 -0.75 17.73 38.24
C SER A 236 -0.74 17.62 36.72
N ALA A 237 -0.98 18.74 36.03
CA ALA A 237 -0.88 18.81 34.58
C ALA A 237 0.54 18.42 34.09
N ALA A 238 1.60 18.87 34.77
CA ALA A 238 2.97 18.50 34.44
C ALA A 238 3.26 17.01 34.69
N GLU A 239 2.73 16.41 35.75
CA GLU A 239 2.90 14.96 35.99
C GLU A 239 2.19 14.13 34.93
N ILE A 240 1.04 14.57 34.41
CA ILE A 240 0.34 13.91 33.31
C ILE A 240 1.15 14.06 32.01
N LEU A 241 1.71 15.25 31.74
CA LEU A 241 2.51 15.49 30.54
C LEU A 241 3.82 14.70 30.56
N ALA A 242 4.50 14.63 31.71
CA ALA A 242 5.71 13.80 31.86
C ALA A 242 5.39 12.32 31.60
N HIS A 243 4.26 11.83 32.11
CA HIS A 243 3.78 10.47 31.87
C HIS A 243 3.43 10.21 30.40
N LEU A 244 2.88 11.19 29.68
CA LEU A 244 2.68 11.08 28.23
C LEU A 244 3.98 10.78 27.47
N GLY A 245 5.08 11.45 27.83
CA GLY A 245 6.40 11.18 27.28
C GLY A 245 6.84 9.74 27.57
N ASP A 246 6.69 9.28 28.81
CA ASP A 246 7.04 7.91 29.23
C ASP A 246 6.25 6.86 28.47
N LEU A 247 4.95 7.06 28.24
CA LEU A 247 4.11 6.15 27.47
C LEU A 247 4.62 5.97 26.04
N ILE A 248 4.95 7.06 25.34
CA ILE A 248 5.41 6.96 23.95
C ILE A 248 6.82 6.37 23.87
N GLU A 249 7.71 6.69 24.81
CA GLU A 249 9.03 6.06 24.89
C GLU A 249 8.92 4.54 25.17
N TRP A 250 7.96 4.15 25.99
CA TRP A 250 7.66 2.73 26.23
C TRP A 250 7.14 2.03 24.96
N VAL A 251 6.21 2.65 24.23
CA VAL A 251 5.70 2.12 22.95
C VAL A 251 6.83 1.97 21.93
N ASP A 252 7.72 2.98 21.80
CA ASP A 252 8.89 2.91 20.90
C ASP A 252 9.82 1.76 21.29
N SER A 253 10.07 1.57 22.60
CA SER A 253 10.89 0.45 23.09
C SER A 253 10.28 -0.91 22.80
N GLN A 254 8.96 -1.06 22.91
CA GLN A 254 8.25 -2.29 22.55
C GLN A 254 8.28 -2.55 21.03
N ALA A 255 8.07 -1.52 20.22
CA ALA A 255 8.14 -1.63 18.78
C ALA A 255 9.50 -2.14 18.30
N ARG A 256 10.58 -1.77 18.99
CA ARG A 256 11.97 -2.18 18.71
C ARG A 256 12.39 -3.51 19.38
N GLY A 257 11.51 -4.14 20.18
CA GLY A 257 11.82 -5.38 20.87
C GLY A 257 12.67 -5.24 22.14
N ALA A 258 12.83 -4.02 22.64
CA ALA A 258 13.64 -3.72 23.84
C ALA A 258 12.77 -3.06 24.92
N GLN A 259 11.73 -3.78 25.34
CA GLN A 259 10.73 -3.25 26.28
C GLN A 259 11.39 -2.66 27.54
N ARG A 260 11.21 -1.35 27.75
CA ARG A 260 11.71 -0.62 28.89
C ARG A 260 10.70 0.43 29.33
N TRP A 261 10.37 0.44 30.62
CA TRP A 261 9.56 1.46 31.24
C TRP A 261 10.45 2.41 32.04
N ASN A 262 10.20 3.71 31.89
CA ASN A 262 10.78 4.77 32.71
C ASN A 262 9.65 5.51 33.43
N THR A 263 9.96 6.08 34.59
CA THR A 263 9.07 7.00 35.32
C THR A 263 9.80 8.32 35.47
N SER A 264 9.46 9.29 34.64
CA SER A 264 10.10 10.61 34.64
C SER A 264 9.44 11.52 35.65
N LYS A 265 10.25 12.36 36.30
CA LYS A 265 9.74 13.50 37.06
C LYS A 265 9.42 14.63 36.07
N PRO A 266 8.39 15.47 36.35
CA PRO A 266 8.11 16.65 35.56
C PRO A 266 9.33 17.57 35.45
N SER A 267 9.54 18.14 34.28
CA SER A 267 10.50 19.23 34.01
C SER A 267 9.78 20.54 33.70
N ALA A 268 10.41 21.49 33.05
CA ALA A 268 9.69 22.66 32.57
C ALA A 268 8.60 22.21 31.53
N TRP A 269 7.46 22.86 31.53
CA TRP A 269 6.33 22.51 30.69
C TRP A 269 6.69 22.32 29.21
N ASP A 270 7.41 23.31 28.64
CA ASP A 270 7.81 23.29 27.24
C ASP A 270 8.86 22.19 26.94
N ASP A 271 9.72 21.86 27.91
CA ASP A 271 10.68 20.76 27.79
C ASP A 271 9.98 19.39 27.72
N ASP A 272 8.96 19.19 28.55
CA ASP A 272 8.16 17.97 28.54
C ASP A 272 7.28 17.88 27.28
N VAL A 273 6.72 18.98 26.78
CA VAL A 273 6.05 19.05 25.48
C VAL A 273 7.01 18.62 24.36
N ALA A 274 8.21 19.20 24.35
CA ALA A 274 9.23 18.88 23.36
C ALA A 274 9.70 17.42 23.48
N ARG A 275 9.85 16.86 24.69
CA ARG A 275 10.20 15.46 24.95
C ARG A 275 9.15 14.53 24.37
N PHE A 276 7.89 14.78 24.65
CA PHE A 276 6.77 13.99 24.13
C PHE A 276 6.75 13.94 22.59
N HIS A 277 6.89 15.10 21.94
CA HIS A 277 6.91 15.15 20.46
C HIS A 277 8.16 14.51 19.87
N ARG A 278 9.33 14.60 20.51
CA ARG A 278 10.53 13.86 20.09
C ARG A 278 10.33 12.34 20.21
N ALA A 279 9.64 11.88 21.24
CA ALA A 279 9.31 10.45 21.38
C ALA A 279 8.37 9.99 20.28
N LEU A 280 7.33 10.77 19.94
CA LEU A 280 6.43 10.51 18.81
C LEU A 280 7.21 10.45 17.48
N GLN A 281 8.13 11.38 17.25
CA GLN A 281 8.93 11.40 16.01
C GLN A 281 9.78 10.13 15.89
N ARG A 282 10.49 9.73 16.95
CA ARG A 282 11.29 8.50 16.93
C ARG A 282 10.46 7.25 16.62
N LEU A 283 9.26 7.15 17.21
CA LEU A 283 8.35 6.05 16.97
C LEU A 283 7.80 6.09 15.54
N ASP A 284 7.35 7.25 15.04
CA ASP A 284 6.84 7.38 13.68
C ASP A 284 7.91 7.05 12.63
N ASP A 285 9.13 7.55 12.80
CA ASP A 285 10.27 7.24 11.92
C ASP A 285 10.57 5.74 11.89
N TYR A 286 10.51 5.07 13.04
CA TYR A 286 10.68 3.62 13.10
C TYR A 286 9.55 2.88 12.39
N VAL A 287 8.31 3.26 12.62
CA VAL A 287 7.15 2.68 11.92
C VAL A 287 7.23 2.95 10.41
N ALA A 288 7.68 4.13 9.99
CA ALA A 288 7.85 4.52 8.59
C ALA A 288 8.96 3.75 7.87
N SER A 289 10.05 3.39 8.57
CA SER A 289 11.23 2.75 7.98
C SER A 289 10.98 1.35 7.42
N GLY A 290 9.84 0.71 7.77
CA GLY A 290 9.55 -0.67 7.39
C GLY A 290 10.30 -1.73 8.22
N ALA A 291 11.13 -1.33 9.19
CA ALA A 291 11.80 -2.27 10.10
C ALA A 291 10.78 -3.15 10.86
N PRO A 292 11.08 -4.41 11.21
CA PRO A 292 10.14 -5.30 11.88
C PRO A 292 9.56 -4.70 13.16
N LEU A 293 8.23 -4.74 13.34
CA LEU A 293 7.61 -4.45 14.61
C LEU A 293 7.70 -5.70 15.49
N HIS A 294 8.38 -5.60 16.62
CA HIS A 294 8.52 -6.69 17.60
C HIS A 294 7.31 -6.86 18.52
N ARG A 295 6.32 -5.98 18.35
CA ARG A 295 5.01 -6.07 18.99
C ARG A 295 3.94 -5.77 17.94
N GLU A 296 2.83 -6.50 17.96
CA GLU A 296 1.70 -6.26 17.07
C GLU A 296 1.22 -4.82 17.15
N ALA A 297 0.88 -4.21 16.01
CA ALA A 297 0.41 -2.82 15.92
C ALA A 297 -0.82 -2.58 16.81
N THR A 298 -1.74 -3.55 16.88
CA THR A 298 -2.92 -3.53 17.75
C THR A 298 -2.55 -3.43 19.24
N ARG A 299 -1.49 -4.12 19.67
CA ARG A 299 -1.02 -4.08 21.05
C ARG A 299 -0.29 -2.78 21.37
N LEU A 300 0.47 -2.22 20.41
CA LEU A 300 1.09 -0.90 20.56
C LEU A 300 0.01 0.18 20.71
N PHE A 301 -1.07 0.08 19.92
CA PHE A 301 -2.21 0.99 20.04
C PHE A 301 -2.93 0.81 21.37
N GLN A 302 -3.39 -0.41 21.70
CA GLN A 302 -4.21 -0.73 22.87
C GLN A 302 -3.56 -0.30 24.18
N GLY A 303 -2.24 -0.42 24.29
CA GLY A 303 -1.47 -0.04 25.46
C GLY A 303 -1.22 1.46 25.52
N GLY A 304 0.02 1.86 25.22
CA GLY A 304 0.47 3.23 25.50
C GLY A 304 -0.16 4.32 24.62
N ILE A 305 -0.57 4.04 23.37
CA ILE A 305 -1.12 5.09 22.49
C ILE A 305 -2.55 5.46 22.90
N ALA A 306 -3.41 4.47 23.18
CA ALA A 306 -4.78 4.73 23.64
C ALA A 306 -4.80 5.39 25.03
N ASP A 307 -3.87 4.97 25.91
CA ASP A 307 -3.69 5.59 27.21
C ASP A 307 -3.23 7.05 27.08
N ALA A 308 -2.27 7.33 26.19
CA ALA A 308 -1.82 8.69 25.89
C ALA A 308 -2.97 9.59 25.38
N LEU A 309 -3.87 9.08 24.54
CA LEU A 309 -5.06 9.83 24.10
C LEU A 309 -5.99 10.16 25.27
N THR A 310 -6.13 9.24 26.24
CA THR A 310 -6.90 9.46 27.46
C THR A 310 -6.28 10.57 28.31
N HIS A 311 -4.96 10.56 28.47
CA HIS A 311 -4.22 11.58 29.24
C HIS A 311 -4.26 12.97 28.57
N VAL A 312 -4.27 13.04 27.24
CA VAL A 312 -4.53 14.31 26.53
C VAL A 312 -5.93 14.85 26.88
N GLY A 313 -6.93 13.97 26.99
CA GLY A 313 -8.26 14.32 27.47
C GLY A 313 -8.26 14.87 28.91
N GLN A 314 -7.44 14.30 29.79
CA GLN A 314 -7.26 14.79 31.17
C GLN A 314 -6.64 16.18 31.19
N ILE A 315 -5.59 16.46 30.39
CA ILE A 315 -5.03 17.82 30.26
C ILE A 315 -6.12 18.81 29.81
N ASN A 316 -6.94 18.47 28.82
CA ASN A 316 -8.04 19.32 28.38
C ASN A 316 -9.07 19.58 29.49
N MET A 317 -9.37 18.57 30.33
CA MET A 317 -10.25 18.73 31.49
C MET A 317 -9.63 19.68 32.53
N LEU A 318 -8.34 19.50 32.84
CA LEU A 318 -7.62 20.39 33.77
C LEU A 318 -7.59 21.84 33.27
N ARG A 319 -7.42 22.06 31.94
CA ARG A 319 -7.53 23.39 31.31
C ARG A 319 -8.89 24.05 31.58
N ARG A 320 -9.99 23.29 31.48
CA ARG A 320 -11.33 23.80 31.80
C ARG A 320 -11.47 24.16 33.29
N LEU A 321 -10.98 23.30 34.16
CA LEU A 321 -11.04 23.53 35.61
C LEU A 321 -10.17 24.71 36.04
N ALA A 322 -9.04 24.95 35.34
CA ALA A 322 -8.16 26.08 35.55
C ALA A 322 -8.65 27.40 34.89
N GLY A 323 -9.87 27.41 34.33
CA GLY A 323 -10.44 28.60 33.68
C GLY A 323 -9.86 28.97 32.32
N SER A 324 -9.07 28.10 31.70
CA SER A 324 -8.44 28.30 30.38
C SER A 324 -8.85 27.17 29.40
N PRO A 325 -10.13 27.06 29.06
CA PRO A 325 -10.62 25.95 28.25
C PRO A 325 -10.06 25.98 26.83
N VAL A 326 -9.74 24.80 26.31
CA VAL A 326 -9.42 24.62 24.88
C VAL A 326 -10.75 24.53 24.10
N ARG A 327 -10.87 25.29 23.02
CA ARG A 327 -12.08 25.28 22.17
C ARG A 327 -12.35 23.92 21.57
N GLY A 328 -13.64 23.59 21.42
CA GLY A 328 -14.07 22.37 20.73
C GLY A 328 -13.69 22.40 19.23
N GLU A 329 -13.53 21.25 18.63
CA GLU A 329 -13.19 21.11 17.23
C GLU A 329 -13.81 19.85 16.64
N ASN A 330 -14.21 19.92 15.36
CA ASN A 330 -14.57 18.74 14.59
C ASN A 330 -13.31 18.05 14.05
N TYR A 331 -12.75 17.12 14.81
CA TYR A 331 -11.54 16.38 14.43
C TYR A 331 -11.69 15.56 13.14
N ALA A 332 -12.91 15.23 12.70
CA ALA A 332 -13.12 14.55 11.42
C ALA A 332 -12.77 15.44 10.22
N GLN A 333 -12.73 16.75 10.40
CA GLN A 333 -12.36 17.74 9.36
C GLN A 333 -10.95 18.30 9.56
N ALA A 334 -10.25 17.88 10.60
CA ALA A 334 -8.89 18.35 10.88
C ALA A 334 -7.90 17.83 9.83
N ALA A 335 -6.96 18.67 9.42
CA ALA A 335 -5.91 18.32 8.45
C ALA A 335 -4.77 17.52 9.11
N ILE A 336 -5.08 16.29 9.54
CA ILE A 336 -4.11 15.41 10.20
C ILE A 336 -3.45 14.53 9.14
N VAL A 337 -2.13 14.61 9.03
CA VAL A 337 -1.33 13.87 8.03
C VAL A 337 -0.33 12.98 8.75
N ALA A 338 -0.29 11.69 8.40
CA ALA A 338 0.69 10.74 8.93
C ALA A 338 2.13 11.27 8.67
N GLY A 339 2.97 11.20 9.69
CA GLY A 339 4.32 11.77 9.67
C GLY A 339 4.42 13.17 10.27
N ASN A 340 3.33 13.92 10.39
CA ASN A 340 3.33 15.20 11.09
C ASN A 340 3.09 15.00 12.59
N VAL A 341 4.16 14.68 13.33
CA VAL A 341 4.13 14.38 14.77
C VAL A 341 4.94 15.37 15.62
N GLY A 342 5.51 16.41 15.00
CA GLY A 342 6.29 17.47 15.69
C GLY A 342 5.39 18.46 16.45
N THR A 343 6.04 19.43 17.13
CA THR A 343 5.35 20.50 17.86
C THR A 343 4.63 21.50 16.95
N ASN A 344 5.06 21.61 15.70
CA ASN A 344 4.52 22.59 14.75
C ASN A 344 3.26 22.02 14.05
N GLN A 345 2.16 21.91 14.81
CA GLN A 345 0.87 21.47 14.30
C GLN A 345 0.05 22.66 13.77
N GLU A 346 -0.68 22.45 12.66
CA GLU A 346 -1.62 23.45 12.15
C GLU A 346 -2.64 23.85 13.22
N ARG A 347 -3.08 25.13 13.17
CA ARG A 347 -4.21 25.55 14.00
C ARG A 347 -5.52 24.97 13.47
N ALA A 348 -6.45 24.70 14.38
CA ALA A 348 -7.76 24.16 14.03
C ALA A 348 -8.46 25.08 13.01
N ARG A 349 -9.04 24.45 11.97
CA ARG A 349 -9.78 25.15 10.90
C ARG A 349 -11.25 25.32 11.23
N SER A 350 -11.81 24.51 12.11
CA SER A 350 -13.25 24.44 12.44
C SER A 350 -13.43 24.28 13.94
N GLU A 351 -13.23 25.39 14.68
CA GLU A 351 -13.51 25.45 16.12
C GLU A 351 -14.94 25.94 16.36
N PHE A 352 -15.55 25.49 17.47
CA PHE A 352 -16.87 25.92 17.97
C PHE A 352 -16.90 26.09 19.48
#